data_c313ff7705e91403d922a62efb350e9c
#
_entry.id   c313ff7705e91403d922a62efb350e9c
#
_cell.length_a   1.000
_cell.length_b   1.000
_cell.length_c   1.000
_cell.angle_alpha   90.00
_cell.angle_beta   90.00
_cell.angle_gamma   90.00
#
_symmetry.space_group_name_H-M   'P 1'
#
loop_
_entity.id
_entity.type
_entity.pdbx_description
1 polymer ?
#
loop_
_entity_poly.entity_id
_entity_poly.type
_entity_poly.pdbx_seq_one_letter_code
_entity_poly.pdbx_strand_id
1 'polypeptide(L)'
;MTDILEQIVAAKREEIAAAARRKPLPVMRADAESRVLTRDFIGAMRAKIAAGQAAVIAEIKKASPSKGLLREEFIPADIAQTYAEHGAACLSVLTDLQFFQGCVDYLKQARASCQLPVLRKDFIVDPYQVYESRVAGADAILLIAAILDDAEMKDFEAIARSLDMAVLVEVHDAAELARALQLKTPLIGINNRNLKTFEVSLETTLSLQRAVPSDRLLVCESGIGSRDDVLRLGAAGVNAFLVGEAFMRAPDPGEALAALFAMT
;
A
#
# COMPACT_ATOMS: atom_id res chain seq x y z
N MET A 1 7.29 -25.26 -10.26
CA MET A 1 7.95 -24.08 -9.64
C MET A 1 6.99 -23.58 -8.60
N THR A 2 7.43 -23.42 -7.37
CA THR A 2 6.62 -22.88 -6.26
C THR A 2 6.21 -21.44 -6.60
N ASP A 3 4.96 -21.08 -6.39
CA ASP A 3 4.45 -19.73 -6.60
C ASP A 3 5.25 -18.73 -5.76
N ILE A 4 5.62 -17.58 -6.31
CA ILE A 4 6.38 -16.56 -5.59
C ILE A 4 5.65 -16.08 -4.32
N LEU A 5 4.32 -16.00 -4.35
CA LEU A 5 3.53 -15.65 -3.17
C LEU A 5 3.65 -16.68 -2.05
N GLU A 6 3.65 -17.97 -2.39
CA GLU A 6 3.86 -19.05 -1.41
C GLU A 6 5.23 -18.94 -0.74
N GLN A 7 6.27 -18.61 -1.53
CA GLN A 7 7.62 -18.39 -1.00
C GLN A 7 7.66 -17.18 -0.06
N ILE A 8 7.01 -16.08 -0.45
CA ILE A 8 6.94 -14.86 0.37
C ILE A 8 6.20 -15.15 1.69
N VAL A 9 5.05 -15.81 1.62
CA VAL A 9 4.26 -16.17 2.82
C VAL A 9 5.05 -17.08 3.77
N ALA A 10 5.78 -18.07 3.22
CA ALA A 10 6.63 -18.95 4.03
C ALA A 10 7.72 -18.15 4.74
N ALA A 11 8.45 -17.29 4.02
CA ALA A 11 9.47 -16.43 4.60
C ALA A 11 8.90 -15.50 5.69
N LYS A 12 7.72 -14.90 5.46
CA LYS A 12 7.05 -14.04 6.45
C LYS A 12 6.72 -14.79 7.74
N ARG A 13 6.23 -16.01 7.65
CA ARG A 13 5.95 -16.83 8.83
C ARG A 13 7.22 -17.10 9.66
N GLU A 14 8.35 -17.32 9.02
CA GLU A 14 9.64 -17.47 9.70
C GLU A 14 10.11 -16.16 10.36
N GLU A 15 10.01 -15.03 9.65
CA GLU A 15 10.32 -13.71 10.17
C GLU A 15 9.47 -13.38 11.40
N ILE A 16 8.16 -13.61 11.34
CA ILE A 16 7.22 -13.39 12.45
C ILE A 16 7.58 -14.28 13.66
N ALA A 17 7.85 -15.57 13.42
CA ALA A 17 8.24 -16.47 14.49
C ALA A 17 9.54 -16.03 15.18
N ALA A 18 10.49 -15.50 14.42
CA ALA A 18 11.72 -14.94 14.98
C ALA A 18 11.49 -13.62 15.74
N ALA A 19 10.61 -12.74 15.21
CA ALA A 19 10.23 -11.49 15.87
C ALA A 19 9.47 -11.74 17.19
N ALA A 20 8.51 -12.66 17.19
CA ALA A 20 7.71 -13.01 18.36
C ALA A 20 8.52 -13.65 19.50
N ARG A 21 9.62 -14.36 19.17
CA ARG A 21 10.56 -14.83 20.19
C ARG A 21 11.30 -13.68 20.88
N ARG A 22 11.62 -12.61 20.14
CA ARG A 22 12.33 -11.44 20.68
C ARG A 22 11.38 -10.50 21.44
N LYS A 23 10.17 -10.32 20.91
CA LYS A 23 9.14 -9.48 21.49
C LYS A 23 7.80 -10.20 21.42
N PRO A 24 7.33 -10.88 22.49
CA PRO A 24 6.09 -11.64 22.49
C PRO A 24 4.85 -10.81 22.12
N LEU A 25 3.86 -11.46 21.51
CA LEU A 25 2.63 -10.79 21.07
C LEU A 25 1.95 -9.93 22.15
N PRO A 26 1.80 -10.34 23.42
CA PRO A 26 1.19 -9.49 24.45
C PRO A 26 1.94 -8.16 24.66
N VAL A 27 3.28 -8.19 24.56
CA VAL A 27 4.13 -6.98 24.68
C VAL A 27 3.98 -6.11 23.44
N MET A 28 4.01 -6.72 22.25
CA MET A 28 3.81 -6.01 20.97
C MET A 28 2.46 -5.32 20.94
N ARG A 29 1.41 -6.01 21.40
CA ARG A 29 0.05 -5.49 21.51
C ARG A 29 -0.03 -4.30 22.47
N ALA A 30 0.50 -4.43 23.69
CA ALA A 30 0.51 -3.35 24.68
C ALA A 30 1.22 -2.09 24.16
N ASP A 31 2.36 -2.27 23.46
CA ASP A 31 3.08 -1.16 22.83
C ASP A 31 2.27 -0.51 21.70
N ALA A 32 1.56 -1.31 20.90
CA ALA A 32 0.69 -0.78 19.84
C ALA A 32 -0.48 0.02 20.40
N GLU A 33 -1.16 -0.51 21.42
CA GLU A 33 -2.30 0.12 22.10
C GLU A 33 -1.88 1.42 22.86
N SER A 34 -0.62 1.56 23.25
CA SER A 34 -0.08 2.77 23.85
C SER A 34 0.16 3.93 22.88
N ARG A 35 0.14 3.67 21.57
CA ARG A 35 0.37 4.69 20.55
C ARG A 35 -0.87 5.56 20.35
N VAL A 36 -0.74 6.87 20.52
CA VAL A 36 -1.88 7.80 20.52
C VAL A 36 -2.15 8.43 19.16
N LEU A 37 -1.10 8.67 18.34
CA LEU A 37 -1.23 9.47 17.11
C LEU A 37 -1.21 8.60 15.85
N THR A 38 -2.31 8.63 15.09
CA THR A 38 -2.39 8.25 13.67
C THR A 38 -2.67 9.49 12.83
N ARG A 39 -2.25 9.44 11.57
CA ARG A 39 -2.63 10.42 10.56
C ARG A 39 -3.81 9.87 9.77
N ASP A 40 -4.76 10.72 9.40
CA ASP A 40 -5.97 10.31 8.69
C ASP A 40 -5.65 9.97 7.21
N PHE A 41 -5.37 8.70 6.95
CA PHE A 41 -5.04 8.20 5.62
C PHE A 41 -6.21 8.35 4.64
N ILE A 42 -7.42 8.00 5.07
CA ILE A 42 -8.62 8.07 4.23
C ILE A 42 -9.03 9.51 3.97
N GLY A 43 -8.99 10.35 5.01
CA GLY A 43 -9.30 11.77 4.90
C GLY A 43 -8.35 12.52 3.97
N ALA A 44 -7.04 12.22 4.02
CA ALA A 44 -6.06 12.80 3.11
C ALA A 44 -6.37 12.47 1.64
N MET A 45 -6.74 11.22 1.34
CA MET A 45 -7.13 10.82 -0.02
C MET A 45 -8.43 11.50 -0.45
N ARG A 46 -9.45 11.52 0.42
CA ARG A 46 -10.74 12.16 0.13
C ARG A 46 -10.60 13.67 -0.09
N ALA A 47 -9.72 14.33 0.66
CA ALA A 47 -9.47 15.76 0.50
C ALA A 47 -8.90 16.09 -0.89
N LYS A 48 -7.99 15.28 -1.43
CA LYS A 48 -7.48 15.44 -2.80
C LYS A 48 -8.58 15.29 -3.84
N ILE A 49 -9.40 14.24 -3.73
CA ILE A 49 -10.49 13.99 -4.67
C ILE A 49 -11.54 15.11 -4.60
N ALA A 50 -11.90 15.58 -3.41
CA ALA A 50 -12.83 16.67 -3.23
C ALA A 50 -12.32 18.00 -3.82
N ALA A 51 -11.00 18.18 -3.88
CA ALA A 51 -10.36 19.31 -4.57
C ALA A 51 -10.23 19.12 -6.10
N GLY A 52 -10.81 18.05 -6.66
CA GLY A 52 -10.71 17.74 -8.09
C GLY A 52 -9.35 17.18 -8.51
N GLN A 53 -8.53 16.76 -7.56
CA GLN A 53 -7.19 16.21 -7.81
C GLN A 53 -7.18 14.69 -7.68
N ALA A 54 -6.24 14.04 -8.34
CA ALA A 54 -5.96 12.62 -8.11
C ALA A 54 -5.40 12.41 -6.69
N ALA A 55 -5.91 11.40 -5.99
CA ALA A 55 -5.35 10.96 -4.70
C ALA A 55 -4.23 9.96 -4.95
N VAL A 56 -2.97 10.39 -4.87
CA VAL A 56 -1.81 9.56 -5.14
C VAL A 56 -1.23 9.03 -3.84
N ILE A 57 -1.20 7.71 -3.70
CA ILE A 57 -0.38 7.00 -2.71
C ILE A 57 0.98 6.77 -3.37
N ALA A 58 1.96 7.57 -3.01
CA ALA A 58 3.29 7.53 -3.61
C ALA A 58 4.16 6.46 -2.92
N GLU A 59 4.60 5.46 -3.69
CA GLU A 59 5.28 4.29 -3.14
C GLU A 59 6.80 4.48 -3.11
N ILE A 60 7.40 4.23 -1.95
CA ILE A 60 8.84 4.19 -1.68
C ILE A 60 9.29 2.73 -1.72
N LYS A 61 9.94 2.34 -2.82
CA LYS A 61 10.31 0.96 -3.12
C LYS A 61 11.72 0.88 -3.72
N LYS A 62 12.64 0.21 -3.04
CA LYS A 62 14.03 0.06 -3.47
C LYS A 62 14.18 -0.94 -4.61
N ALA A 63 13.53 -2.09 -4.49
CA ALA A 63 13.61 -3.20 -5.44
C ALA A 63 12.28 -3.96 -5.52
N SER A 64 12.14 -4.83 -6.51
CA SER A 64 11.04 -5.79 -6.61
C SER A 64 11.47 -7.08 -7.31
N PRO A 65 10.80 -8.23 -7.06
CA PRO A 65 11.12 -9.50 -7.71
C PRO A 65 11.06 -9.44 -9.24
N SER A 66 10.10 -8.68 -9.79
CA SER A 66 9.87 -8.58 -11.23
C SER A 66 10.81 -7.63 -11.97
N LYS A 67 11.45 -6.67 -11.27
CA LYS A 67 12.20 -5.57 -11.89
C LYS A 67 13.62 -5.39 -11.33
N GLY A 68 13.99 -6.14 -10.29
CA GLY A 68 15.25 -5.98 -9.59
C GLY A 68 15.36 -4.64 -8.86
N LEU A 69 16.57 -4.11 -8.77
CA LEU A 69 16.85 -2.81 -8.16
C LEU A 69 16.25 -1.67 -9.00
N LEU A 70 15.46 -0.82 -8.36
CA LEU A 70 14.79 0.32 -9.01
C LEU A 70 15.56 1.64 -8.80
N ARG A 71 16.17 1.80 -7.62
CA ARG A 71 16.88 3.02 -7.25
C ARG A 71 18.11 2.69 -6.40
N GLU A 72 19.29 3.13 -6.84
CA GLU A 72 20.58 2.93 -6.15
C GLU A 72 20.72 3.89 -4.96
N GLU A 73 20.59 5.19 -5.21
CA GLU A 73 20.54 6.21 -4.17
C GLU A 73 19.16 6.24 -3.54
N PHE A 74 19.00 5.45 -2.46
CA PHE A 74 17.71 5.22 -1.82
C PHE A 74 17.73 5.78 -0.40
N ILE A 75 17.22 7.01 -0.24
CA ILE A 75 17.06 7.69 1.05
C ILE A 75 15.58 7.92 1.28
N PRO A 76 14.89 7.06 2.06
CA PRO A 76 13.43 7.14 2.26
C PRO A 76 12.93 8.50 2.77
N ALA A 77 13.73 9.18 3.59
CA ALA A 77 13.40 10.50 4.12
C ALA A 77 13.29 11.56 3.01
N ASP A 78 14.29 11.61 2.11
CA ASP A 78 14.34 12.58 1.01
C ASP A 78 13.24 12.29 0.00
N ILE A 79 13.03 10.99 -0.33
CA ILE A 79 11.97 10.56 -1.24
C ILE A 79 10.58 10.94 -0.69
N ALA A 80 10.35 10.74 0.60
CA ALA A 80 9.08 11.09 1.23
C ALA A 80 8.85 12.62 1.24
N GLN A 81 9.89 13.39 1.44
CA GLN A 81 9.83 14.85 1.44
C GLN A 81 9.50 15.38 0.04
N THR A 82 10.20 14.92 -1.00
CA THR A 82 9.89 15.34 -2.38
C THR A 82 8.48 14.93 -2.79
N TYR A 83 7.98 13.74 -2.39
CA TYR A 83 6.59 13.37 -2.62
C TYR A 83 5.59 14.30 -1.96
N ALA A 84 5.86 14.73 -0.71
CA ALA A 84 4.99 15.66 0.00
C ALA A 84 4.96 17.04 -0.67
N GLU A 85 6.11 17.55 -1.09
CA GLU A 85 6.24 18.83 -1.78
C GLU A 85 5.53 18.83 -3.16
N HIS A 86 5.50 17.67 -3.83
CA HIS A 86 4.89 17.54 -5.16
C HIS A 86 3.45 17.00 -5.15
N GLY A 87 2.82 16.96 -3.99
CA GLY A 87 1.37 16.81 -3.90
C GLY A 87 0.84 15.40 -3.72
N ALA A 88 1.65 14.42 -3.31
CA ALA A 88 1.14 13.12 -2.87
C ALA A 88 0.06 13.29 -1.79
N ALA A 89 -0.93 12.40 -1.78
CA ALA A 89 -1.93 12.33 -0.72
C ALA A 89 -1.42 11.55 0.49
N CYS A 90 -0.76 10.43 0.22
CA CYS A 90 -0.24 9.49 1.20
C CYS A 90 1.06 8.86 0.70
N LEU A 91 1.79 8.22 1.59
CA LEU A 91 2.94 7.38 1.26
C LEU A 91 2.59 5.89 1.37
N SER A 92 3.26 5.07 0.58
CA SER A 92 3.34 3.62 0.73
C SER A 92 4.81 3.24 0.87
N VAL A 93 5.18 2.50 1.91
CA VAL A 93 6.59 2.12 2.13
C VAL A 93 6.71 0.61 2.20
N LEU A 94 7.53 0.04 1.28
CA LEU A 94 7.87 -1.38 1.29
C LEU A 94 8.70 -1.70 2.53
N THR A 95 8.22 -2.66 3.32
CA THR A 95 8.93 -3.14 4.52
C THR A 95 9.39 -4.60 4.41
N ASP A 96 9.06 -5.29 3.33
CA ASP A 96 9.58 -6.62 3.05
C ASP A 96 11.09 -6.59 2.76
N LEU A 97 11.86 -7.38 3.52
CA LEU A 97 13.31 -7.38 3.44
C LEU A 97 13.84 -8.23 2.28
N GLN A 98 13.37 -9.46 2.19
CA GLN A 98 13.98 -10.47 1.32
C GLN A 98 13.69 -10.23 -0.17
N PHE A 99 12.48 -9.86 -0.50
CA PHE A 99 12.02 -9.78 -1.89
C PHE A 99 12.00 -8.35 -2.44
N PHE A 100 11.88 -7.35 -1.55
CA PHE A 100 11.77 -5.93 -1.95
C PHE A 100 12.90 -5.05 -1.40
N GLN A 101 13.85 -5.61 -0.65
CA GLN A 101 14.96 -4.90 0.00
C GLN A 101 14.46 -3.73 0.87
N GLY A 102 13.26 -3.89 1.45
CA GLY A 102 12.65 -2.93 2.36
C GLY A 102 12.99 -3.23 3.83
N CYS A 103 12.57 -2.37 4.71
CA CYS A 103 12.58 -2.62 6.15
C CYS A 103 11.67 -1.64 6.90
N VAL A 104 11.29 -1.99 8.13
CA VAL A 104 10.44 -1.15 8.99
C VAL A 104 11.08 0.23 9.26
N ASP A 105 12.41 0.31 9.30
CA ASP A 105 13.09 1.58 9.54
C ASP A 105 12.93 2.58 8.37
N TYR A 106 12.74 2.11 7.14
CA TYR A 106 12.41 2.98 6.02
C TYR A 106 11.05 3.67 6.21
N LEU A 107 10.06 2.94 6.74
CA LEU A 107 8.76 3.51 7.09
C LEU A 107 8.90 4.61 8.16
N LYS A 108 9.68 4.35 9.21
CA LYS A 108 9.94 5.33 10.27
C LYS A 108 10.62 6.59 9.72
N GLN A 109 11.64 6.44 8.86
CA GLN A 109 12.34 7.54 8.22
C GLN A 109 11.40 8.38 7.36
N ALA A 110 10.63 7.74 6.46
CA ALA A 110 9.66 8.42 5.61
C ALA A 110 8.60 9.17 6.43
N ARG A 111 8.06 8.53 7.48
CA ARG A 111 7.06 9.15 8.36
C ARG A 111 7.61 10.36 9.11
N ALA A 112 8.87 10.31 9.53
CA ALA A 112 9.50 11.39 10.30
C ALA A 112 9.82 12.63 9.44
N SER A 113 10.00 12.46 8.13
CA SER A 113 10.46 13.54 7.23
C SER A 113 9.32 14.42 6.69
N CYS A 114 8.06 13.98 6.75
CA CYS A 114 6.91 14.76 6.26
C CYS A 114 5.64 14.49 7.07
N GLN A 115 4.53 15.18 6.75
CA GLN A 115 3.25 15.03 7.44
C GLN A 115 2.27 14.08 6.73
N LEU A 116 2.66 13.45 5.61
CA LEU A 116 1.77 12.54 4.90
C LEU A 116 1.49 11.27 5.71
N PRO A 117 0.26 10.73 5.66
CA PRO A 117 -0.05 9.41 6.23
C PRO A 117 0.70 8.31 5.49
N VAL A 118 1.06 7.24 6.21
CA VAL A 118 1.93 6.18 5.69
C VAL A 118 1.25 4.81 5.75
N LEU A 119 1.18 4.16 4.60
CA LEU A 119 0.80 2.75 4.44
C LEU A 119 2.05 1.86 4.60
N ARG A 120 1.98 0.85 5.50
CA ARG A 120 2.93 -0.25 5.49
C ARG A 120 2.58 -1.20 4.34
N LYS A 121 3.42 -1.23 3.31
CA LYS A 121 3.30 -2.14 2.17
C LYS A 121 4.12 -3.39 2.46
N ASP A 122 3.46 -4.43 2.92
CA ASP A 122 4.06 -5.70 3.31
C ASP A 122 3.04 -6.85 3.11
N PHE A 123 3.47 -8.09 3.24
CA PHE A 123 2.62 -9.27 3.21
C PHE A 123 2.20 -9.61 4.64
N ILE A 124 1.03 -9.11 5.05
CA ILE A 124 0.49 -9.34 6.39
C ILE A 124 -0.25 -10.67 6.41
N VAL A 125 0.26 -11.62 7.21
CA VAL A 125 -0.24 -13.00 7.32
C VAL A 125 -0.45 -13.46 8.77
N ASP A 126 -0.27 -12.54 9.74
CA ASP A 126 -0.42 -12.83 11.16
C ASP A 126 -0.82 -11.57 11.93
N PRO A 127 -1.68 -11.66 12.97
CA PRO A 127 -2.06 -10.53 13.82
C PRO A 127 -0.88 -9.77 14.42
N TYR A 128 0.24 -10.45 14.66
CA TYR A 128 1.48 -9.85 15.16
C TYR A 128 1.93 -8.66 14.31
N GLN A 129 1.88 -8.83 12.97
CA GLN A 129 2.31 -7.78 12.04
C GLN A 129 1.37 -6.57 12.05
N VAL A 130 0.08 -6.73 12.38
CA VAL A 130 -0.85 -5.61 12.51
C VAL A 130 -0.45 -4.73 13.69
N TYR A 131 -0.16 -5.33 14.86
CA TYR A 131 0.35 -4.59 16.02
C TYR A 131 1.74 -4.00 15.76
N GLU A 132 2.63 -4.75 15.13
CA GLU A 132 3.96 -4.27 14.75
C GLU A 132 3.88 -3.05 13.81
N SER A 133 2.93 -3.03 12.87
CA SER A 133 2.69 -1.89 11.97
C SER A 133 2.37 -0.63 12.76
N ARG A 134 1.50 -0.74 13.75
CA ARG A 134 1.14 0.37 14.64
C ARG A 134 2.34 0.86 15.44
N VAL A 135 3.14 -0.05 16.00
CA VAL A 135 4.37 0.29 16.73
C VAL A 135 5.39 0.99 15.83
N ALA A 136 5.49 0.56 14.58
CA ALA A 136 6.34 1.19 13.56
C ALA A 136 5.88 2.60 13.17
N GLY A 137 4.62 2.94 13.45
CA GLY A 137 4.02 4.24 13.13
C GLY A 137 3.24 4.24 11.81
N ALA A 138 2.83 3.07 11.29
CA ALA A 138 1.94 3.03 10.15
C ALA A 138 0.57 3.65 10.49
N ASP A 139 0.00 4.37 9.52
CA ASP A 139 -1.34 4.94 9.58
C ASP A 139 -2.34 4.06 8.80
N ALA A 140 -1.83 3.19 7.95
CA ALA A 140 -2.59 2.20 7.20
C ALA A 140 -1.78 0.90 7.01
N ILE A 141 -2.49 -0.20 6.80
CA ILE A 141 -1.93 -1.51 6.44
C ILE A 141 -2.53 -2.02 5.14
N LEU A 142 -1.81 -2.93 4.48
CA LEU A 142 -2.26 -3.68 3.32
C LEU A 142 -2.74 -5.06 3.74
N LEU A 143 -3.93 -5.46 3.30
CA LEU A 143 -4.39 -6.84 3.31
C LEU A 143 -4.53 -7.34 1.87
N ILE A 144 -3.96 -8.49 1.54
CA ILE A 144 -3.96 -9.05 0.18
C ILE A 144 -4.94 -10.24 0.17
N ALA A 145 -6.05 -10.11 -0.56
CA ALA A 145 -7.10 -11.14 -0.59
C ALA A 145 -6.61 -12.49 -1.14
N ALA A 146 -5.59 -12.47 -2.01
CA ALA A 146 -4.99 -13.68 -2.60
C ALA A 146 -4.28 -14.59 -1.58
N ILE A 147 -3.82 -14.05 -0.44
CA ILE A 147 -3.03 -14.80 0.57
C ILE A 147 -3.74 -14.97 1.91
N LEU A 148 -4.91 -14.36 2.10
CA LEU A 148 -5.68 -14.41 3.33
C LEU A 148 -7.03 -15.06 3.10
N ASP A 149 -7.52 -15.80 4.08
CA ASP A 149 -8.91 -16.22 4.09
C ASP A 149 -9.85 -15.14 4.63
N ASP A 150 -11.17 -15.38 4.58
CA ASP A 150 -12.16 -14.38 4.96
C ASP A 150 -12.16 -14.08 6.48
N ALA A 151 -11.81 -15.06 7.29
CA ALA A 151 -11.71 -14.89 8.74
C ALA A 151 -10.48 -14.07 9.09
N GLU A 152 -9.33 -14.38 8.50
CA GLU A 152 -8.08 -13.63 8.67
C GLU A 152 -8.26 -12.17 8.25
N MET A 153 -8.85 -11.90 7.08
CA MET A 153 -9.10 -10.53 6.63
C MET A 153 -9.97 -9.73 7.61
N LYS A 154 -11.05 -10.34 8.11
CA LYS A 154 -11.95 -9.70 9.08
C LYS A 154 -11.27 -9.45 10.42
N ASP A 155 -10.50 -10.41 10.92
CA ASP A 155 -9.79 -10.29 12.19
C ASP A 155 -8.70 -9.21 12.10
N PHE A 156 -7.90 -9.19 11.03
CA PHE A 156 -6.84 -8.20 10.86
C PHE A 156 -7.41 -6.79 10.64
N GLU A 157 -8.51 -6.67 9.89
CA GLU A 157 -9.23 -5.40 9.78
C GLU A 157 -9.73 -4.92 11.15
N ALA A 158 -10.32 -5.80 11.95
CA ALA A 158 -10.84 -5.46 13.27
C ALA A 158 -9.72 -4.96 14.20
N ILE A 159 -8.55 -5.64 14.20
CA ILE A 159 -7.37 -5.21 14.97
C ILE A 159 -6.87 -3.84 14.46
N ALA A 160 -6.69 -3.67 13.15
CA ALA A 160 -6.21 -2.41 12.59
C ALA A 160 -7.12 -1.24 12.96
N ARG A 161 -8.43 -1.42 12.84
CA ARG A 161 -9.42 -0.40 13.21
C ARG A 161 -9.43 -0.08 14.71
N SER A 162 -9.21 -1.08 15.58
CA SER A 162 -9.09 -0.83 17.02
C SER A 162 -7.85 -0.01 17.41
N LEU A 163 -6.88 0.05 16.49
CA LEU A 163 -5.65 0.81 16.61
C LEU A 163 -5.66 2.11 15.78
N ASP A 164 -6.83 2.54 15.31
CA ASP A 164 -7.02 3.73 14.47
C ASP A 164 -6.21 3.71 13.16
N MET A 165 -5.90 2.54 12.62
CA MET A 165 -5.27 2.39 11.31
C MET A 165 -6.31 2.12 10.22
N ALA A 166 -6.11 2.73 9.05
CA ALA A 166 -6.84 2.40 7.83
C ALA A 166 -6.38 1.04 7.28
N VAL A 167 -7.24 0.42 6.46
CA VAL A 167 -6.94 -0.84 5.78
C VAL A 167 -7.18 -0.66 4.29
N LEU A 168 -6.16 -0.92 3.47
CA LEU A 168 -6.28 -1.08 2.02
C LEU A 168 -6.35 -2.57 1.72
N VAL A 169 -7.43 -3.02 1.05
CA VAL A 169 -7.56 -4.43 0.65
C VAL A 169 -7.24 -4.55 -0.83
N GLU A 170 -6.17 -5.27 -1.13
CA GLU A 170 -5.71 -5.53 -2.50
C GLU A 170 -6.41 -6.76 -3.09
N VAL A 171 -6.95 -6.61 -4.31
CA VAL A 171 -7.63 -7.66 -5.06
C VAL A 171 -7.15 -7.70 -6.51
N HIS A 172 -7.24 -8.87 -7.16
CA HIS A 172 -6.76 -9.11 -8.54
C HIS A 172 -7.87 -9.56 -9.48
N ASP A 173 -9.00 -10.02 -8.95
CA ASP A 173 -10.13 -10.52 -9.74
C ASP A 173 -11.48 -10.28 -9.04
N ALA A 174 -12.56 -10.68 -9.73
CA ALA A 174 -13.93 -10.49 -9.25
C ALA A 174 -14.25 -11.35 -8.01
N ALA A 175 -13.65 -12.51 -7.85
CA ALA A 175 -13.88 -13.38 -6.69
C ALA A 175 -13.22 -12.77 -5.44
N GLU A 176 -12.00 -12.29 -5.56
CA GLU A 176 -11.30 -11.57 -4.48
C GLU A 176 -12.02 -10.26 -4.13
N LEU A 177 -12.50 -9.51 -5.13
CA LEU A 177 -13.30 -8.30 -4.91
C LEU A 177 -14.57 -8.60 -4.11
N ALA A 178 -15.31 -9.65 -4.46
CA ALA A 178 -16.51 -10.03 -3.73
C ALA A 178 -16.24 -10.36 -2.25
N ARG A 179 -15.10 -10.97 -1.94
CA ARG A 179 -14.61 -11.23 -0.58
C ARG A 179 -14.22 -9.93 0.13
N ALA A 180 -13.45 -9.08 -0.52
CA ALA A 180 -13.01 -7.79 0.03
C ALA A 180 -14.19 -6.87 0.38
N LEU A 181 -15.26 -6.88 -0.41
CA LEU A 181 -16.47 -6.08 -0.16
C LEU A 181 -17.25 -6.50 1.09
N GLN A 182 -16.95 -7.64 1.70
CA GLN A 182 -17.51 -8.04 3.00
C GLN A 182 -16.84 -7.33 4.18
N LEU A 183 -15.71 -6.67 3.97
CA LEU A 183 -15.02 -5.89 4.97
C LEU A 183 -15.64 -4.50 5.12
N LYS A 184 -15.32 -3.83 6.24
CA LYS A 184 -15.86 -2.50 6.57
C LYS A 184 -15.03 -1.36 5.99
N THR A 185 -13.79 -1.64 5.61
CA THR A 185 -12.89 -0.60 5.07
C THR A 185 -13.47 0.04 3.80
N PRO A 186 -13.37 1.36 3.65
CA PRO A 186 -13.76 2.01 2.41
C PRO A 186 -12.71 1.88 1.28
N LEU A 187 -11.49 1.41 1.57
CA LEU A 187 -10.40 1.37 0.59
C LEU A 187 -10.32 -0.01 -0.08
N ILE A 188 -10.52 -0.05 -1.38
CA ILE A 188 -10.35 -1.23 -2.23
C ILE A 188 -9.24 -0.95 -3.24
N GLY A 189 -8.18 -1.74 -3.21
CA GLY A 189 -7.09 -1.69 -4.19
C GLY A 189 -7.31 -2.73 -5.29
N ILE A 190 -7.32 -2.34 -6.55
CA ILE A 190 -7.27 -3.28 -7.66
C ILE A 190 -5.86 -3.26 -8.22
N ASN A 191 -5.16 -4.40 -8.06
CA ASN A 191 -3.82 -4.55 -8.57
C ASN A 191 -3.85 -5.12 -9.99
N ASN A 192 -3.37 -4.31 -10.94
CA ASN A 192 -3.30 -4.67 -12.36
C ASN A 192 -2.18 -5.65 -12.69
N ARG A 193 -1.31 -5.98 -11.71
CA ARG A 193 -0.24 -6.96 -11.88
C ARG A 193 -0.70 -8.33 -11.44
N ASN A 194 -0.69 -9.29 -12.35
CA ASN A 194 -0.84 -10.69 -12.01
C ASN A 194 0.38 -11.14 -11.18
N LEU A 195 0.15 -11.60 -9.96
CA LEU A 195 1.24 -11.95 -9.03
C LEU A 195 1.96 -13.25 -9.39
N LYS A 196 1.40 -14.06 -10.32
CA LYS A 196 2.01 -15.32 -10.80
C LYS A 196 2.82 -15.12 -12.09
N THR A 197 2.28 -14.36 -13.04
CA THR A 197 2.91 -14.15 -14.37
C THR A 197 3.68 -12.84 -14.46
N PHE A 198 3.45 -11.91 -13.52
CA PHE A 198 3.92 -10.53 -13.53
C PHE A 198 3.41 -9.68 -14.70
N GLU A 199 2.50 -10.19 -15.49
CA GLU A 199 1.81 -9.41 -16.53
C GLU A 199 1.01 -8.28 -15.90
N VAL A 200 0.99 -7.14 -16.58
CA VAL A 200 0.29 -5.93 -16.10
C VAL A 200 -0.70 -5.48 -17.15
N SER A 201 -1.97 -5.28 -16.74
CA SER A 201 -3.02 -4.79 -17.62
C SER A 201 -3.99 -3.89 -16.89
N LEU A 202 -4.14 -2.64 -17.32
CA LEU A 202 -5.12 -1.69 -16.79
C LEU A 202 -6.58 -2.16 -16.98
N GLU A 203 -6.80 -3.12 -17.89
CA GLU A 203 -8.12 -3.74 -18.10
C GLU A 203 -8.63 -4.44 -16.84
N THR A 204 -7.74 -4.90 -15.95
CA THR A 204 -8.13 -5.46 -14.65
C THR A 204 -8.93 -4.44 -13.84
N THR A 205 -8.40 -3.23 -13.65
CA THR A 205 -9.14 -2.16 -12.97
C THR A 205 -10.39 -1.78 -13.75
N LEU A 206 -10.29 -1.55 -15.07
CA LEU A 206 -11.41 -1.08 -15.90
C LEU A 206 -12.57 -2.07 -15.98
N SER A 207 -12.31 -3.36 -15.89
CA SER A 207 -13.34 -4.40 -15.87
C SER A 207 -14.04 -4.52 -14.49
N LEU A 208 -13.29 -4.34 -13.41
CA LEU A 208 -13.78 -4.54 -12.06
C LEU A 208 -14.39 -3.28 -11.42
N GLN A 209 -13.99 -2.09 -11.86
CA GLN A 209 -14.37 -0.82 -11.23
C GLN A 209 -15.90 -0.62 -11.10
N ARG A 210 -16.69 -1.14 -12.04
CA ARG A 210 -18.17 -1.03 -12.01
C ARG A 210 -18.82 -1.87 -10.89
N ALA A 211 -18.11 -2.88 -10.40
CA ALA A 211 -18.57 -3.73 -9.30
C ALA A 211 -18.20 -3.14 -7.92
N VAL A 212 -17.36 -2.10 -7.88
CA VAL A 212 -17.01 -1.42 -6.62
C VAL A 212 -18.13 -0.42 -6.28
N PRO A 213 -18.77 -0.55 -5.10
CA PRO A 213 -19.84 0.37 -4.69
C PRO A 213 -19.33 1.82 -4.52
N SER A 214 -20.21 2.79 -4.71
CA SER A 214 -19.87 4.23 -4.68
C SER A 214 -19.47 4.76 -3.29
N ASP A 215 -19.74 4.01 -2.21
CA ASP A 215 -19.30 4.31 -0.86
C ASP A 215 -17.86 3.85 -0.60
N ARG A 216 -17.26 3.11 -1.54
CA ARG A 216 -15.86 2.67 -1.49
C ARG A 216 -14.97 3.59 -2.32
N LEU A 217 -13.73 3.72 -1.88
CA LEU A 217 -12.68 4.43 -2.60
C LEU A 217 -11.82 3.39 -3.34
N LEU A 218 -11.93 3.39 -4.66
CA LEU A 218 -11.15 2.50 -5.51
C LEU A 218 -9.75 3.08 -5.75
N VAL A 219 -8.73 2.31 -5.39
CA VAL A 219 -7.31 2.59 -5.65
C VAL A 219 -6.82 1.69 -6.80
N CYS A 220 -6.35 2.29 -7.88
CA CYS A 220 -5.72 1.56 -8.98
C CYS A 220 -4.23 1.35 -8.67
N GLU A 221 -3.76 0.09 -8.69
CA GLU A 221 -2.38 -0.26 -8.39
C GLU A 221 -1.69 -0.91 -9.58
N SER A 222 -0.43 -0.62 -9.79
CA SER A 222 0.41 -1.13 -10.88
C SER A 222 -0.02 -0.68 -12.29
N GLY A 223 0.95 -0.56 -13.19
CA GLY A 223 0.71 -0.32 -14.62
C GLY A 223 0.46 1.13 -15.00
N ILE A 224 0.47 2.06 -14.05
CA ILE A 224 0.30 3.50 -14.31
C ILE A 224 1.69 4.07 -14.64
N GLY A 225 1.96 4.33 -15.91
CA GLY A 225 3.26 4.79 -16.39
C GLY A 225 3.21 6.05 -17.26
N SER A 226 2.04 6.44 -17.71
CA SER A 226 1.85 7.59 -18.59
C SER A 226 0.65 8.44 -18.16
N ARG A 227 0.65 9.70 -18.62
CA ARG A 227 -0.49 10.59 -18.43
C ARG A 227 -1.76 10.04 -19.09
N ASP A 228 -1.63 9.36 -20.24
CA ASP A 228 -2.76 8.77 -20.94
C ASP A 228 -3.41 7.66 -20.11
N ASP A 229 -2.62 6.88 -19.33
CA ASP A 229 -3.15 5.91 -18.39
C ASP A 229 -3.99 6.58 -17.30
N VAL A 230 -3.51 7.69 -16.75
CA VAL A 230 -4.23 8.47 -15.72
C VAL A 230 -5.52 9.04 -16.28
N LEU A 231 -5.48 9.64 -17.47
CA LEU A 231 -6.66 10.19 -18.14
C LEU A 231 -7.70 9.11 -18.46
N ARG A 232 -7.25 7.96 -18.96
CA ARG A 232 -8.10 6.81 -19.27
C ARG A 232 -8.81 6.27 -18.02
N LEU A 233 -8.07 6.10 -16.92
CA LEU A 233 -8.63 5.65 -15.65
C LEU A 233 -9.55 6.71 -15.04
N GLY A 234 -9.17 7.98 -15.10
CA GLY A 234 -10.01 9.11 -14.64
C GLY A 234 -11.33 9.20 -15.39
N ALA A 235 -11.34 9.01 -16.70
CA ALA A 235 -12.55 8.96 -17.52
C ALA A 235 -13.49 7.80 -17.12
N ALA A 236 -12.95 6.74 -16.55
CA ALA A 236 -13.71 5.62 -15.97
C ALA A 236 -14.12 5.85 -14.50
N GLY A 237 -13.81 7.02 -13.92
CA GLY A 237 -14.18 7.39 -12.55
C GLY A 237 -13.16 6.97 -11.48
N VAL A 238 -11.97 6.48 -11.88
CA VAL A 238 -10.89 6.11 -10.95
C VAL A 238 -10.04 7.35 -10.65
N ASN A 239 -10.08 7.82 -9.40
CA ASN A 239 -9.41 9.05 -8.97
C ASN A 239 -8.37 8.83 -7.86
N ALA A 240 -8.08 7.56 -7.51
CA ALA A 240 -7.04 7.23 -6.55
C ALA A 240 -6.09 6.17 -7.13
N PHE A 241 -4.79 6.34 -6.86
CA PHE A 241 -3.72 5.60 -7.50
C PHE A 241 -2.62 5.25 -6.50
N LEU A 242 -2.06 4.05 -6.60
CA LEU A 242 -0.83 3.65 -5.92
C LEU A 242 0.25 3.46 -6.97
N VAL A 243 1.27 4.32 -6.96
CA VAL A 243 2.33 4.36 -7.98
C VAL A 243 3.71 4.38 -7.34
N GLY A 244 4.59 3.51 -7.81
CA GLY A 244 5.97 3.41 -7.31
C GLY A 244 7.00 3.30 -8.41
N GLU A 245 6.89 2.31 -9.30
CA GLU A 245 7.93 1.99 -10.29
C GLU A 245 8.29 3.20 -11.17
N ALA A 246 7.29 3.92 -11.69
CA ALA A 246 7.49 5.09 -12.54
C ALA A 246 8.27 6.19 -11.81
N PHE A 247 7.98 6.41 -10.53
CA PHE A 247 8.64 7.45 -9.75
C PHE A 247 10.05 7.04 -9.31
N MET A 248 10.23 5.78 -8.87
CA MET A 248 11.54 5.32 -8.39
C MET A 248 12.61 5.28 -9.49
N ARG A 249 12.21 5.13 -10.74
CA ARG A 249 13.14 5.16 -11.90
C ARG A 249 13.50 6.57 -12.36
N ALA A 250 12.75 7.58 -11.98
CA ALA A 250 13.00 8.97 -12.36
C ALA A 250 14.16 9.57 -11.53
N PRO A 251 14.88 10.55 -12.07
CA PRO A 251 15.90 11.28 -11.31
C PRO A 251 15.32 11.88 -10.02
N ASP A 252 14.21 12.62 -10.09
CA ASP A 252 13.44 13.10 -8.96
C ASP A 252 12.05 12.43 -8.92
N PRO A 253 11.74 11.67 -7.85
CA PRO A 253 10.45 10.99 -7.71
C PRO A 253 9.26 11.94 -7.59
N GLY A 254 9.43 13.09 -6.93
CA GLY A 254 8.39 14.09 -6.74
C GLY A 254 8.06 14.83 -8.04
N GLU A 255 9.08 15.24 -8.80
CA GLU A 255 8.87 15.83 -10.13
C GLU A 255 8.14 14.85 -11.06
N ALA A 256 8.50 13.56 -11.01
CA ALA A 256 7.82 12.52 -11.79
C ALA A 256 6.35 12.36 -11.39
N LEU A 257 6.04 12.43 -10.10
CA LEU A 257 4.68 12.44 -9.60
C LEU A 257 3.91 13.66 -10.14
N ALA A 258 4.46 14.86 -9.98
CA ALA A 258 3.83 16.08 -10.47
C ALA A 258 3.58 16.03 -11.98
N ALA A 259 4.54 15.56 -12.77
CA ALA A 259 4.41 15.44 -14.22
C ALA A 259 3.33 14.44 -14.63
N LEU A 260 3.25 13.28 -13.94
CA LEU A 260 2.27 12.23 -14.25
C LEU A 260 0.83 12.66 -13.94
N PHE A 261 0.63 13.42 -12.85
CA PHE A 261 -0.69 13.83 -12.36
C PHE A 261 -0.98 15.32 -12.54
N ALA A 262 -0.18 16.07 -13.33
CA ALA A 262 -0.43 17.47 -13.64
C ALA A 262 -1.86 17.67 -14.14
N MET A 263 -2.60 18.61 -13.55
CA MET A 263 -3.87 19.03 -14.12
C MET A 263 -3.61 19.87 -15.38
N THR A 264 -4.39 19.65 -16.41
CA THR A 264 -4.39 20.47 -17.64
C THR A 264 -5.14 21.77 -17.39
#